data_20b48967f1eeb6c7d1c95e12233d1580
#
_entry.id   20b48967f1eeb6c7d1c95e12233d1580
#
_cell.length_a   1.000
_cell.length_b   1.000
_cell.length_c   1.000
_cell.angle_alpha   90.00
_cell.angle_beta   90.00
_cell.angle_gamma   90.00
#
_symmetry.space_group_name_H-M   'P 1'
#
loop_
_entity.id
_entity.type
_entity.pdbx_description
1 polymer ?
#
loop_
_entity_poly.entity_id
_entity_poly.type
_entity_poly.pdbx_seq_one_letter_code
_entity_poly.pdbx_strand_id
1 'polypeptide(L)'
;MLRYRPCKVILQICVPWIRGTCTDRKLCCTSLRSKKFSLEPFSRFPIPSKDSLPSDVQTTFQETEKKAGFVPNVFKAMSYRPDELKAFIQYYDVVMDEKGNLTKADKEMIIVATSAENNCLYCIIAHGALHRVYSKDPYLADQIAANWKTADITDRQRAILEFADQLCHCKPLTDDNFEKLYEFGLTKDDAWDIGSVVALFALSNRMAFLTNMKPNEEFHLMGRIKREQNKT
;
A
#
# COMPACT_ATOMS: atom_id res chain seq x y z
N MET A 1 -3.06 -32.87 12.73
CA MET A 1 -2.80 -33.15 11.31
C MET A 1 -4.08 -32.91 10.52
N LEU A 2 -4.32 -31.73 10.02
CA LEU A 2 -5.44 -31.40 9.14
C LEU A 2 -4.93 -31.33 7.72
N ARG A 3 -5.42 -32.26 6.89
CA ARG A 3 -5.06 -32.38 5.47
C ARG A 3 -5.70 -31.23 4.68
N TYR A 4 -4.88 -30.39 4.08
CA TYR A 4 -5.26 -29.37 3.12
C TYR A 4 -5.85 -30.04 1.86
N ARG A 5 -7.13 -29.79 1.56
CA ARG A 5 -7.75 -30.17 0.27
C ARG A 5 -7.72 -28.94 -0.64
N PRO A 6 -7.10 -29.00 -1.81
CA PRO A 6 -7.14 -27.87 -2.75
C PRO A 6 -8.54 -27.69 -3.33
N CYS A 7 -8.96 -26.44 -3.42
CA CYS A 7 -10.26 -26.03 -3.94
C CYS A 7 -10.38 -26.36 -5.44
N LYS A 8 -11.41 -27.13 -5.82
CA LYS A 8 -11.70 -27.61 -7.17
C LYS A 8 -12.17 -26.53 -8.18
N VAL A 9 -12.22 -25.26 -7.79
CA VAL A 9 -12.81 -24.19 -8.62
C VAL A 9 -11.82 -23.57 -9.61
N ILE A 10 -10.51 -23.76 -9.43
CA ILE A 10 -9.48 -23.16 -10.31
C ILE A 10 -9.21 -24.00 -11.59
N LEU A 11 -9.79 -25.19 -11.69
CA LEU A 11 -9.51 -26.12 -12.79
C LEU A 11 -10.50 -26.06 -13.97
N GLN A 12 -11.45 -25.12 -13.97
CA GLN A 12 -12.51 -25.05 -15.00
C GLN A 12 -12.42 -23.89 -16.00
N ILE A 13 -11.41 -23.01 -15.93
CA ILE A 13 -11.28 -21.86 -16.84
C ILE A 13 -10.07 -22.00 -17.79
N CYS A 14 -9.56 -23.17 -18.02
CA CYS A 14 -8.55 -23.38 -19.05
C CYS A 14 -9.00 -24.52 -19.96
N VAL A 15 -9.77 -24.23 -21.02
CA VAL A 15 -9.83 -24.99 -22.29
C VAL A 15 -10.81 -24.27 -23.24
N PRO A 16 -10.71 -24.32 -24.58
CA PRO A 16 -9.72 -25.00 -25.42
C PRO A 16 -9.31 -24.15 -26.62
N TRP A 17 -8.07 -23.94 -26.84
CA TRP A 17 -7.59 -23.57 -28.18
C TRP A 17 -6.15 -24.04 -28.43
N ILE A 18 -5.92 -25.35 -28.51
CA ILE A 18 -4.82 -25.92 -29.29
C ILE A 18 -5.15 -27.40 -29.53
N ARG A 19 -5.72 -27.72 -30.67
CA ARG A 19 -5.61 -29.06 -31.27
C ARG A 19 -4.30 -29.08 -32.04
N GLY A 20 -3.24 -29.42 -31.34
CA GLY A 20 -1.96 -29.81 -31.92
C GLY A 20 -1.56 -31.14 -31.31
N THR A 21 -1.46 -32.18 -32.10
CA THR A 21 -0.99 -33.51 -31.72
C THR A 21 0.46 -33.44 -31.26
N CYS A 22 0.66 -33.42 -29.94
CA CYS A 22 2.00 -33.52 -29.37
C CYS A 22 2.29 -35.01 -29.15
N THR A 23 3.14 -35.58 -30.01
CA THR A 23 3.57 -37.00 -29.97
C THR A 23 4.77 -37.24 -29.07
N ASP A 24 5.20 -36.24 -28.26
CA ASP A 24 6.39 -36.42 -27.41
C ASP A 24 6.07 -36.12 -25.94
N ARG A 25 5.72 -37.21 -25.22
CA ARG A 25 5.38 -37.16 -23.76
C ARG A 25 6.56 -36.88 -22.83
N LYS A 26 7.78 -36.66 -23.34
CA LYS A 26 8.98 -36.47 -22.51
C LYS A 26 9.45 -35.03 -22.34
N LEU A 27 8.84 -34.06 -23.03
CA LEU A 27 9.31 -32.66 -23.00
C LEU A 27 8.41 -31.69 -22.24
N CYS A 28 7.29 -32.13 -21.68
CA CYS A 28 6.32 -31.22 -21.03
C CYS A 28 6.43 -31.15 -19.49
N CYS A 29 7.39 -31.85 -18.86
CA CYS A 29 7.47 -31.93 -17.40
C CYS A 29 8.77 -31.40 -16.77
N THR A 30 9.64 -30.69 -17.51
CA THR A 30 10.94 -30.29 -16.97
C THR A 30 11.14 -28.80 -16.79
N SER A 31 10.10 -28.00 -16.56
CA SER A 31 10.33 -26.58 -16.31
C SER A 31 9.31 -25.92 -15.36
N LEU A 32 8.75 -26.67 -14.44
CA LEU A 32 8.37 -26.09 -13.17
C LEU A 32 9.61 -26.09 -12.26
N ARG A 33 10.64 -25.37 -12.68
CA ARG A 33 11.62 -24.86 -11.74
C ARG A 33 10.80 -24.07 -10.73
N SER A 34 10.66 -24.62 -9.51
CA SER A 34 10.41 -23.80 -8.34
C SER A 34 11.35 -22.59 -8.48
N LYS A 35 10.80 -21.42 -8.81
CA LYS A 35 11.56 -20.19 -8.60
C LYS A 35 11.84 -20.24 -7.11
N LYS A 36 13.07 -20.70 -6.74
CA LYS A 36 13.64 -20.31 -5.47
C LYS A 36 13.39 -18.82 -5.44
N PHE A 37 12.62 -18.36 -4.48
CA PHE A 37 12.52 -16.95 -4.17
C PHE A 37 13.96 -16.50 -4.01
N SER A 38 14.52 -15.91 -5.07
CA SER A 38 15.85 -15.36 -5.00
C SER A 38 15.75 -14.32 -3.92
N LEU A 39 16.68 -14.33 -2.98
CA LEU A 39 16.93 -13.25 -2.04
C LEU A 39 17.41 -12.02 -2.82
N GLU A 40 16.62 -11.59 -3.82
CA GLU A 40 16.79 -10.30 -4.46
C GLU A 40 16.66 -9.27 -3.35
N PRO A 41 17.66 -8.43 -3.16
CA PRO A 41 17.59 -7.39 -2.15
C PRO A 41 16.30 -6.59 -2.39
N PHE A 42 15.52 -6.37 -1.35
CA PHE A 42 14.26 -5.61 -1.45
C PHE A 42 14.49 -4.10 -1.71
N SER A 43 15.73 -3.68 -1.87
CA SER A 43 16.13 -2.34 -2.28
C SER A 43 17.33 -2.40 -3.23
N ARG A 44 17.34 -1.51 -4.21
CA ARG A 44 18.48 -1.31 -5.13
C ARG A 44 19.68 -0.65 -4.44
N PHE A 45 19.42 0.12 -3.37
CA PHE A 45 20.46 0.78 -2.58
C PHE A 45 20.90 -0.11 -1.42
N PRO A 46 22.16 -0.01 -1.00
CA PRO A 46 22.63 -0.73 0.18
C PRO A 46 21.80 -0.40 1.41
N ILE A 47 21.49 -1.42 2.19
CA ILE A 47 20.79 -1.25 3.46
C ILE A 47 21.84 -1.30 4.57
N PRO A 48 21.99 -0.23 5.36
CA PRO A 48 22.94 -0.22 6.47
C PRO A 48 22.59 -1.31 7.48
N SER A 49 23.62 -1.89 8.09
CA SER A 49 23.40 -2.79 9.23
C SER A 49 22.80 -2.02 10.40
N LYS A 50 21.97 -2.68 11.22
CA LYS A 50 21.31 -2.05 12.36
C LYS A 50 22.31 -1.32 13.28
N ASP A 51 23.47 -1.92 13.52
CA ASP A 51 24.49 -1.39 14.43
C ASP A 51 25.24 -0.16 13.84
N SER A 52 25.18 0.03 12.53
CA SER A 52 25.80 1.21 11.86
C SER A 52 24.87 2.41 11.80
N LEU A 53 23.59 2.28 12.14
CA LEU A 53 22.62 3.35 12.14
C LEU A 53 22.78 4.25 13.37
N PRO A 54 22.43 5.55 13.28
CA PRO A 54 22.30 6.42 14.45
C PRO A 54 21.36 5.82 15.52
N SER A 55 21.64 6.08 16.79
CA SER A 55 20.89 5.48 17.91
C SER A 55 19.40 5.81 17.90
N ASP A 56 19.01 6.99 17.47
CA ASP A 56 17.63 7.42 17.31
C ASP A 56 16.89 6.60 16.24
N VAL A 57 17.54 6.31 15.12
CA VAL A 57 16.97 5.43 14.06
C VAL A 57 16.88 3.99 14.54
N GLN A 58 17.88 3.50 15.29
CA GLN A 58 17.81 2.17 15.90
C GLN A 58 16.62 2.06 16.85
N THR A 59 16.39 3.08 17.67
CA THR A 59 15.24 3.16 18.59
C THR A 59 13.94 3.13 17.82
N THR A 60 13.81 3.95 16.76
CA THR A 60 12.63 3.96 15.88
C THR A 60 12.34 2.57 15.29
N PHE A 61 13.37 1.86 14.84
CA PHE A 61 13.20 0.49 14.30
C PHE A 61 12.71 -0.48 15.37
N GLN A 62 13.29 -0.42 16.58
CA GLN A 62 12.89 -1.28 17.70
C GLN A 62 11.44 -1.05 18.12
N GLU A 63 11.03 0.23 18.23
CA GLU A 63 9.65 0.58 18.57
C GLU A 63 8.66 0.16 17.50
N THR A 64 9.02 0.34 16.23
CA THR A 64 8.19 -0.08 15.10
C THR A 64 8.03 -1.59 15.07
N GLU A 65 9.12 -2.34 15.24
CA GLU A 65 9.12 -3.80 15.30
C GLU A 65 8.26 -4.29 16.49
N LYS A 66 8.37 -3.65 17.66
CA LYS A 66 7.55 -3.97 18.84
C LYS A 66 6.06 -3.73 18.59
N LYS A 67 5.69 -2.67 17.88
CA LYS A 67 4.29 -2.30 17.62
C LYS A 67 3.66 -3.12 16.49
N ALA A 68 4.37 -3.27 15.38
CA ALA A 68 3.86 -3.86 14.15
C ALA A 68 4.24 -5.34 13.97
N GLY A 69 5.27 -5.82 14.68
CA GLY A 69 5.84 -7.16 14.52
C GLY A 69 6.95 -7.24 13.47
N PHE A 70 7.19 -6.16 12.73
CA PHE A 70 8.24 -6.05 11.72
C PHE A 70 8.62 -4.58 11.47
N VAL A 71 9.76 -4.37 10.83
CA VAL A 71 10.18 -3.04 10.35
C VAL A 71 9.78 -2.92 8.87
N PRO A 72 8.98 -1.91 8.48
CA PRO A 72 8.61 -1.68 7.09
C PRO A 72 9.83 -1.51 6.17
N ASN A 73 9.79 -2.10 4.99
CA ASN A 73 10.90 -2.03 4.06
C ASN A 73 11.20 -0.60 3.57
N VAL A 74 10.22 0.31 3.60
CA VAL A 74 10.45 1.74 3.35
C VAL A 74 11.43 2.34 4.36
N PHE A 75 11.32 1.99 5.65
CA PHE A 75 12.24 2.48 6.68
C PHE A 75 13.65 1.94 6.45
N LYS A 76 13.76 0.64 6.16
CA LYS A 76 15.05 0.01 5.84
C LYS A 76 15.68 0.60 4.58
N ALA A 77 14.91 0.81 3.51
CA ALA A 77 15.41 1.36 2.26
C ALA A 77 15.84 2.84 2.42
N MET A 78 15.04 3.64 3.12
CA MET A 78 15.35 5.06 3.36
C MET A 78 16.46 5.26 4.41
N SER A 79 16.79 4.26 5.23
CA SER A 79 17.89 4.34 6.19
C SER A 79 19.28 4.45 5.52
N TYR A 80 19.35 4.29 4.19
CA TYR A 80 20.51 4.67 3.40
C TYR A 80 20.92 6.15 3.62
N ARG A 81 19.94 7.01 3.94
CA ARG A 81 20.09 8.40 4.34
C ARG A 81 19.33 8.63 5.65
N PRO A 82 19.96 8.38 6.80
CA PRO A 82 19.27 8.39 8.09
C PRO A 82 18.56 9.71 8.43
N ASP A 83 19.14 10.85 8.08
CA ASP A 83 18.51 12.15 8.35
C ASP A 83 17.29 12.40 7.45
N GLU A 84 17.31 11.94 6.19
CA GLU A 84 16.14 12.00 5.31
C GLU A 84 15.03 11.08 5.82
N LEU A 85 15.36 9.89 6.30
CA LEU A 85 14.38 8.99 6.94
C LEU A 85 13.72 9.63 8.14
N LYS A 86 14.49 10.27 9.04
CA LYS A 86 13.95 10.96 10.21
C LYS A 86 12.97 12.08 9.81
N ALA A 87 13.36 12.91 8.86
CA ALA A 87 12.51 13.99 8.35
C ALA A 87 11.23 13.44 7.69
N PHE A 88 11.34 12.34 6.94
CA PHE A 88 10.21 11.66 6.31
C PHE A 88 9.23 11.11 7.37
N ILE A 89 9.72 10.41 8.38
CA ILE A 89 8.89 9.86 9.46
C ILE A 89 8.21 11.00 10.23
N GLN A 90 8.95 12.05 10.58
CA GLN A 90 8.38 13.20 11.29
C GLN A 90 7.28 13.87 10.48
N TYR A 91 7.48 14.09 9.18
CA TYR A 91 6.44 14.67 8.34
C TYR A 91 5.25 13.75 8.15
N TYR A 92 5.50 12.44 7.99
CA TYR A 92 4.44 11.41 7.93
C TYR A 92 3.56 11.45 9.18
N ASP A 93 4.17 11.47 10.37
CA ASP A 93 3.43 11.48 11.63
C ASP A 93 2.56 12.76 11.76
N VAL A 94 3.11 13.93 11.41
CA VAL A 94 2.37 15.19 11.43
C VAL A 94 1.16 15.14 10.49
N VAL A 95 1.36 14.69 9.24
CA VAL A 95 0.28 14.62 8.23
C VAL A 95 -0.77 13.58 8.59
N MET A 96 -0.35 12.39 9.06
CA MET A 96 -1.27 11.28 9.30
C MET A 96 -2.01 11.38 10.65
N ASP A 97 -1.41 12.02 11.65
CA ASP A 97 -2.01 12.17 12.98
C ASP A 97 -2.74 13.53 13.16
N GLU A 98 -2.72 14.41 12.13
CA GLU A 98 -3.48 15.68 12.17
C GLU A 98 -4.97 15.40 12.41
N LYS A 99 -5.55 16.17 13.33
CA LYS A 99 -6.95 16.05 13.73
C LYS A 99 -7.82 16.94 12.84
N GLY A 100 -8.83 16.34 12.24
CA GLY A 100 -9.78 17.03 11.36
C GLY A 100 -10.97 16.12 11.09
N ASN A 101 -11.70 16.43 10.02
CA ASN A 101 -12.85 15.61 9.60
C ASN A 101 -12.46 14.39 8.77
N LEU A 102 -11.17 14.26 8.37
CA LEU A 102 -10.66 13.08 7.71
C LEU A 102 -10.28 12.01 8.73
N THR A 103 -10.90 10.86 8.64
CA THR A 103 -10.52 9.70 9.43
C THR A 103 -9.19 9.10 8.93
N LYS A 104 -8.55 8.26 9.76
CA LYS A 104 -7.38 7.50 9.30
C LYS A 104 -7.70 6.63 8.08
N ALA A 105 -8.91 6.09 8.01
CA ALA A 105 -9.35 5.33 6.83
C ALA A 105 -9.46 6.22 5.58
N ASP A 106 -9.96 7.46 5.70
CA ASP A 106 -10.00 8.40 4.58
C ASP A 106 -8.60 8.74 4.08
N LYS A 107 -7.66 9.02 4.99
CA LYS A 107 -6.26 9.31 4.62
C LYS A 107 -5.60 8.13 3.91
N GLU A 108 -5.76 6.91 4.43
CA GLU A 108 -5.26 5.70 3.77
C GLU A 108 -5.94 5.43 2.41
N MET A 109 -7.23 5.74 2.29
CA MET A 109 -7.97 5.67 1.03
C MET A 109 -7.36 6.59 -0.04
N ILE A 110 -7.04 7.85 0.32
CA ILE A 110 -6.36 8.80 -0.56
C ILE A 110 -5.01 8.24 -1.02
N ILE A 111 -4.25 7.67 -0.08
CA ILE A 111 -2.93 7.09 -0.38
C ILE A 111 -3.05 5.93 -1.38
N VAL A 112 -3.99 5.01 -1.16
CA VAL A 112 -4.20 3.87 -2.06
C VAL A 112 -4.57 4.35 -3.46
N ALA A 113 -5.55 5.28 -3.58
CA ALA A 113 -6.02 5.78 -4.87
C ALA A 113 -4.90 6.50 -5.64
N THR A 114 -4.21 7.44 -5.01
CA THR A 114 -3.14 8.21 -5.66
C THR A 114 -1.89 7.38 -5.94
N SER A 115 -1.60 6.38 -5.10
CA SER A 115 -0.51 5.43 -5.36
C SER A 115 -0.84 4.46 -6.50
N ALA A 116 -2.12 4.14 -6.72
CA ALA A 116 -2.57 3.35 -7.86
C ALA A 116 -2.40 4.13 -9.17
N GLU A 117 -2.80 5.40 -9.21
CA GLU A 117 -2.55 6.29 -10.35
C GLU A 117 -1.05 6.40 -10.69
N ASN A 118 -0.20 6.43 -9.66
CA ASN A 118 1.26 6.44 -9.81
C ASN A 118 1.87 5.03 -10.02
N ASN A 119 1.08 3.96 -10.07
CA ASN A 119 1.53 2.56 -10.21
C ASN A 119 2.55 2.11 -9.14
N CYS A 120 2.48 2.65 -7.92
CA CYS A 120 3.42 2.34 -6.85
C CYS A 120 3.02 1.06 -6.11
N LEU A 121 3.56 -0.09 -6.56
CA LEU A 121 3.26 -1.39 -5.96
C LEU A 121 3.47 -1.42 -4.44
N TYR A 122 4.60 -0.87 -3.95
CA TYR A 122 4.89 -0.83 -2.51
C TYR A 122 3.78 -0.13 -1.73
N CYS A 123 3.44 1.09 -2.17
CA CYS A 123 2.49 1.92 -1.45
C CYS A 123 1.06 1.37 -1.53
N ILE A 124 0.64 0.84 -2.68
CA ILE A 124 -0.67 0.19 -2.83
C ILE A 124 -0.83 -0.95 -1.82
N ILE A 125 0.17 -1.82 -1.70
CA ILE A 125 0.08 -3.00 -0.83
C ILE A 125 0.18 -2.60 0.64
N ALA A 126 1.13 -1.74 1.01
CA ALA A 126 1.34 -1.32 2.38
C ALA A 126 0.14 -0.52 2.93
N HIS A 127 -0.31 0.48 2.18
CA HIS A 127 -1.41 1.36 2.61
C HIS A 127 -2.78 0.73 2.36
N GLY A 128 -2.92 -0.16 1.39
CA GLY A 128 -4.09 -1.04 1.28
C GLY A 128 -4.28 -1.91 2.53
N ALA A 129 -3.19 -2.39 3.13
CA ALA A 129 -3.24 -3.11 4.40
C ALA A 129 -3.72 -2.22 5.56
N LEU A 130 -3.18 -1.00 5.67
CA LEU A 130 -3.58 -0.05 6.70
C LEU A 130 -5.03 0.42 6.50
N HIS A 131 -5.44 0.67 5.26
CA HIS A 131 -6.83 1.00 4.95
C HIS A 131 -7.78 -0.12 5.41
N ARG A 132 -7.49 -1.39 5.12
CA ARG A 132 -8.30 -2.53 5.61
C ARG A 132 -8.41 -2.57 7.13
N VAL A 133 -7.33 -2.23 7.84
CA VAL A 133 -7.32 -2.19 9.32
C VAL A 133 -8.19 -1.06 9.84
N TYR A 134 -8.07 0.15 9.27
CA TYR A 134 -8.80 1.32 9.77
C TYR A 134 -10.25 1.37 9.32
N SER A 135 -10.56 0.99 8.10
CA SER A 135 -11.94 0.92 7.58
C SER A 135 -12.70 -0.29 8.08
N LYS A 136 -11.98 -1.34 8.53
CA LYS A 136 -12.55 -2.67 8.87
C LYS A 136 -13.22 -3.36 7.68
N ASP A 137 -12.90 -2.93 6.47
CA ASP A 137 -13.36 -3.52 5.23
C ASP A 137 -12.18 -4.23 4.53
N PRO A 138 -12.26 -5.56 4.36
CA PRO A 138 -11.16 -6.34 3.78
C PRO A 138 -11.05 -6.22 2.25
N TYR A 139 -12.03 -5.62 1.56
CA TYR A 139 -12.13 -5.63 0.10
C TYR A 139 -12.01 -4.25 -0.53
N LEU A 140 -12.45 -3.20 0.17
CA LEU A 140 -12.57 -1.86 -0.41
C LEU A 140 -11.23 -1.32 -0.92
N ALA A 141 -10.12 -1.58 -0.21
CA ALA A 141 -8.79 -1.15 -0.66
C ALA A 141 -8.42 -1.72 -2.04
N ASP A 142 -8.82 -2.97 -2.32
CA ASP A 142 -8.53 -3.61 -3.61
C ASP A 142 -9.38 -3.00 -4.74
N GLN A 143 -10.64 -2.66 -4.46
CA GLN A 143 -11.51 -1.95 -5.40
C GLN A 143 -10.96 -0.56 -5.74
N ILE A 144 -10.54 0.19 -4.72
CA ILE A 144 -9.95 1.52 -4.88
C ILE A 144 -8.66 1.45 -5.71
N ALA A 145 -7.79 0.50 -5.41
CA ALA A 145 -6.54 0.30 -6.13
C ALA A 145 -6.76 -0.12 -7.60
N ALA A 146 -7.81 -0.89 -7.87
CA ALA A 146 -8.15 -1.30 -9.23
C ALA A 146 -8.76 -0.16 -10.05
N ASN A 147 -9.76 0.51 -9.49
CA ASN A 147 -10.42 1.68 -10.08
C ASN A 147 -11.34 2.35 -9.06
N TRP A 148 -10.86 3.37 -8.38
CA TRP A 148 -11.64 4.08 -7.36
C TRP A 148 -12.95 4.70 -7.88
N LYS A 149 -13.03 5.02 -9.18
CA LYS A 149 -14.22 5.62 -9.81
C LYS A 149 -15.42 4.67 -9.83
N THR A 150 -15.17 3.38 -9.80
CA THR A 150 -16.19 2.32 -9.78
C THR A 150 -16.24 1.53 -8.47
N ALA A 151 -15.41 1.90 -7.50
CA ALA A 151 -15.39 1.29 -6.18
C ALA A 151 -16.66 1.60 -5.39
N ASP A 152 -17.01 0.72 -4.45
CA ASP A 152 -18.18 0.84 -3.57
C ASP A 152 -17.90 1.82 -2.42
N ILE A 153 -17.79 3.10 -2.77
CA ILE A 153 -17.49 4.22 -1.88
C ILE A 153 -18.67 5.17 -1.78
N THR A 154 -18.77 5.87 -0.65
CA THR A 154 -19.78 6.90 -0.42
C THR A 154 -19.51 8.14 -1.29
N ASP A 155 -20.55 8.98 -1.49
CA ASP A 155 -20.40 10.23 -2.25
C ASP A 155 -19.39 11.18 -1.59
N ARG A 156 -19.33 11.21 -0.24
CA ARG A 156 -18.30 11.95 0.50
C ARG A 156 -16.89 11.45 0.17
N GLN A 157 -16.69 10.14 0.17
CA GLN A 157 -15.39 9.55 -0.19
C GLN A 157 -15.04 9.81 -1.65
N ARG A 158 -16.03 9.79 -2.53
CA ARG A 158 -15.87 10.14 -3.95
C ARG A 158 -15.41 11.58 -4.12
N ALA A 159 -16.03 12.55 -3.43
CA ALA A 159 -15.61 13.95 -3.47
C ALA A 159 -14.15 14.13 -2.99
N ILE A 160 -13.75 13.43 -1.91
CA ILE A 160 -12.37 13.41 -1.42
C ILE A 160 -11.41 12.89 -2.50
N LEU A 161 -11.76 11.78 -3.15
CA LEU A 161 -10.89 11.17 -4.17
C LEU A 161 -10.86 11.97 -5.47
N GLU A 162 -11.95 12.62 -5.88
CA GLU A 162 -11.96 13.55 -7.01
C GLU A 162 -11.01 14.73 -6.77
N PHE A 163 -11.01 15.30 -5.57
CA PHE A 163 -10.09 16.37 -5.19
C PHE A 163 -8.64 15.89 -5.18
N ALA A 164 -8.39 14.73 -4.59
CA ALA A 164 -7.06 14.11 -4.55
C ALA A 164 -6.53 13.77 -5.95
N ASP A 165 -7.39 13.32 -6.87
CA ASP A 165 -7.03 13.00 -8.26
C ASP A 165 -6.54 14.25 -9.03
N GLN A 166 -7.20 15.41 -8.84
CA GLN A 166 -6.74 16.66 -9.45
C GLN A 166 -5.30 16.99 -9.02
N LEU A 167 -5.04 16.89 -7.70
CA LEU A 167 -3.71 17.14 -7.14
C LEU A 167 -2.67 16.10 -7.55
N CYS A 168 -3.06 14.82 -7.60
CA CYS A 168 -2.17 13.73 -8.02
C CYS A 168 -1.65 13.95 -9.45
N HIS A 169 -2.49 14.51 -10.33
CA HIS A 169 -2.16 14.82 -11.70
C HIS A 169 -1.64 16.27 -11.90
N CYS A 170 -1.39 17.00 -10.81
CA CYS A 170 -0.96 18.41 -10.83
C CYS A 170 -1.89 19.31 -11.68
N LYS A 171 -3.19 19.03 -11.70
CA LYS A 171 -4.18 19.86 -12.37
C LYS A 171 -4.55 21.06 -11.50
N PRO A 172 -4.82 22.24 -12.11
CA PRO A 172 -5.31 23.39 -11.36
C PRO A 172 -6.61 23.08 -10.65
N LEU A 173 -6.70 23.49 -9.38
CA LEU A 173 -7.96 23.46 -8.62
C LEU A 173 -8.78 24.72 -8.91
N THR A 174 -10.09 24.54 -8.95
CA THR A 174 -11.08 25.60 -9.09
C THR A 174 -11.91 25.71 -7.83
N ASP A 175 -12.65 26.81 -7.65
CA ASP A 175 -13.57 26.96 -6.51
C ASP A 175 -14.60 25.83 -6.46
N ASP A 176 -15.07 25.32 -7.62
CA ASP A 176 -16.00 24.19 -7.69
C ASP A 176 -15.43 22.92 -7.04
N ASN A 177 -14.11 22.72 -7.07
CA ASN A 177 -13.49 21.58 -6.40
C ASN A 177 -13.63 21.70 -4.87
N PHE A 178 -13.52 22.91 -4.32
CA PHE A 178 -13.69 23.15 -2.90
C PHE A 178 -15.16 23.09 -2.49
N GLU A 179 -16.07 23.66 -3.30
CA GLU A 179 -17.51 23.62 -3.03
C GLU A 179 -18.03 22.19 -2.91
N LYS A 180 -17.57 21.28 -3.78
CA LYS A 180 -17.89 19.85 -3.67
C LYS A 180 -17.47 19.23 -2.35
N LEU A 181 -16.34 19.62 -1.77
CA LEU A 181 -15.94 19.15 -0.43
C LEU A 181 -16.87 19.73 0.65
N TYR A 182 -17.24 21.00 0.52
CA TYR A 182 -18.11 21.70 1.49
C TYR A 182 -19.51 21.10 1.55
N GLU A 183 -20.06 20.61 0.43
CA GLU A 183 -21.34 19.89 0.37
C GLU A 183 -21.38 18.67 1.32
N PHE A 184 -20.23 18.07 1.60
CA PHE A 184 -20.11 16.95 2.54
C PHE A 184 -19.58 17.33 3.92
N GLY A 185 -19.61 18.61 4.27
CA GLY A 185 -19.18 19.12 5.57
C GLY A 185 -17.67 19.13 5.79
N LEU A 186 -16.89 18.96 4.72
CA LEU A 186 -15.45 19.13 4.75
C LEU A 186 -15.11 20.63 4.67
N THR A 187 -13.97 21.01 5.22
CA THR A 187 -13.54 22.39 5.33
C THR A 187 -12.33 22.67 4.44
N LYS A 188 -11.88 23.92 4.44
CA LYS A 188 -10.64 24.30 3.77
C LYS A 188 -9.41 23.66 4.40
N ASP A 189 -9.46 23.41 5.72
CA ASP A 189 -8.38 22.70 6.43
C ASP A 189 -8.34 21.22 6.01
N ASP A 190 -9.51 20.58 5.82
CA ASP A 190 -9.57 19.22 5.30
C ASP A 190 -9.04 19.13 3.85
N ALA A 191 -9.29 20.15 3.04
CA ALA A 191 -8.71 20.24 1.69
C ALA A 191 -7.18 20.36 1.75
N TRP A 192 -6.65 21.10 2.73
CA TRP A 192 -5.22 21.17 3.00
C TRP A 192 -4.67 19.79 3.39
N ASP A 193 -5.36 19.08 4.28
CA ASP A 193 -4.95 17.73 4.70
C ASP A 193 -4.94 16.74 3.54
N ILE A 194 -5.96 16.76 2.66
CA ILE A 194 -5.97 15.95 1.42
C ILE A 194 -4.73 16.27 0.60
N GLY A 195 -4.43 17.56 0.39
CA GLY A 195 -3.26 18.02 -0.37
C GLY A 195 -1.95 17.55 0.23
N SER A 196 -1.81 17.64 1.56
CA SER A 196 -0.62 17.21 2.30
C SER A 196 -0.37 15.69 2.16
N VAL A 197 -1.44 14.87 2.24
CA VAL A 197 -1.35 13.42 2.03
C VAL A 197 -0.91 13.13 0.59
N VAL A 198 -1.53 13.76 -0.40
CA VAL A 198 -1.16 13.56 -1.82
C VAL A 198 0.30 13.94 -2.08
N ALA A 199 0.75 15.08 -1.55
CA ALA A 199 2.13 15.56 -1.72
C ALA A 199 3.15 14.62 -1.07
N LEU A 200 2.90 14.19 0.17
CA LEU A 200 3.75 13.23 0.88
C LEU A 200 3.89 11.92 0.09
N PHE A 201 2.79 11.40 -0.45
CA PHE A 201 2.82 10.16 -1.19
C PHE A 201 3.32 10.32 -2.62
N ALA A 202 3.25 11.49 -3.20
CA ALA A 202 3.99 11.80 -4.43
C ALA A 202 5.51 11.65 -4.23
N LEU A 203 6.06 12.07 -3.08
CA LEU A 203 7.45 11.83 -2.69
C LEU A 203 7.68 10.33 -2.45
N SER A 204 6.88 9.71 -1.58
CA SER A 204 7.04 8.30 -1.19
C SER A 204 7.00 7.35 -2.39
N ASN A 205 6.07 7.55 -3.32
CA ASN A 205 5.96 6.72 -4.54
C ASN A 205 7.24 6.80 -5.38
N ARG A 206 7.82 8.01 -5.56
CA ARG A 206 9.05 8.18 -6.33
C ARG A 206 10.25 7.53 -5.66
N MET A 207 10.33 7.60 -4.32
CA MET A 207 11.38 6.91 -3.56
C MET A 207 11.23 5.38 -3.67
N ALA A 208 9.99 4.87 -3.69
CA ALA A 208 9.74 3.45 -3.91
C ALA A 208 10.23 2.97 -5.29
N PHE A 209 10.01 3.76 -6.33
CA PHE A 209 10.54 3.48 -7.67
C PHE A 209 12.07 3.58 -7.73
N LEU A 210 12.64 4.65 -7.19
CA LEU A 210 14.09 4.87 -7.18
C LEU A 210 14.82 3.68 -6.53
N THR A 211 14.32 3.26 -5.38
CA THR A 211 14.94 2.17 -4.61
C THR A 211 14.52 0.78 -5.06
N ASN A 212 13.50 0.66 -5.93
CA ASN A 212 12.86 -0.60 -6.32
C ASN A 212 12.43 -1.44 -5.10
N MET A 213 11.97 -0.76 -4.03
CA MET A 213 11.62 -1.46 -2.80
C MET A 213 10.43 -2.39 -2.99
N LYS A 214 10.50 -3.55 -2.33
CA LYS A 214 9.43 -4.54 -2.35
C LYS A 214 8.58 -4.41 -1.09
N PRO A 215 7.26 -4.58 -1.17
CA PRO A 215 6.41 -4.59 0.01
C PRO A 215 6.78 -5.76 0.93
N ASN A 216 6.60 -5.55 2.23
CA ASN A 216 6.73 -6.63 3.20
C ASN A 216 5.61 -7.66 3.00
N GLU A 217 5.92 -8.93 3.22
CA GLU A 217 4.93 -10.02 3.08
C GLU A 217 3.76 -9.88 4.06
N GLU A 218 4.03 -9.35 5.26
CA GLU A 218 3.04 -9.12 6.30
C GLU A 218 1.88 -8.24 5.85
N PHE A 219 2.12 -7.29 4.97
CA PHE A 219 1.07 -6.41 4.45
C PHE A 219 0.02 -7.14 3.59
N HIS A 220 0.38 -8.25 2.95
CA HIS A 220 -0.54 -8.95 2.04
C HIS A 220 -1.74 -9.56 2.78
N LEU A 221 -1.56 -10.00 4.01
CA LEU A 221 -2.63 -10.64 4.81
C LEU A 221 -3.20 -9.72 5.89
N MET A 222 -2.57 -8.58 6.19
CA MET A 222 -3.00 -7.65 7.21
C MET A 222 -4.39 -7.10 6.91
N GLY A 223 -5.32 -7.23 7.86
CA GLY A 223 -6.70 -6.78 7.74
C GLY A 223 -7.63 -7.68 6.89
N ARG A 224 -7.10 -8.77 6.29
CA ARG A 224 -7.93 -9.74 5.52
C ARG A 224 -8.44 -10.89 6.37
N ILE A 225 -7.69 -11.29 7.38
CA ILE A 225 -8.04 -12.39 8.27
C ILE A 225 -8.37 -11.79 9.64
N LYS A 226 -9.55 -12.13 10.18
CA LYS A 226 -9.88 -11.77 11.56
C LYS A 226 -8.84 -12.45 12.47
N ARG A 227 -8.16 -11.66 13.31
CA ARG A 227 -7.33 -12.25 14.37
C ARG A 227 -8.24 -13.13 15.22
N GLU A 228 -7.95 -14.41 15.31
CA GLU A 228 -8.57 -15.26 16.33
C GLU A 228 -8.24 -14.61 17.68
N GLN A 229 -9.29 -14.22 18.40
CA GLN A 229 -9.10 -13.77 19.79
C GLN A 229 -8.68 -15.01 20.56
N ASN A 230 -7.38 -15.12 20.87
CA ASN A 230 -6.94 -16.07 21.86
C ASN A 230 -7.68 -15.72 23.17
N LYS A 231 -8.74 -16.47 23.45
CA LYS A 231 -9.39 -16.50 24.77
C LYS A 231 -8.36 -17.16 25.69
N THR A 232 -7.58 -16.36 26.41
CA THR A 232 -6.90 -16.77 27.64
C THR A 232 -7.90 -16.87 28.76
#